data_cc424ffe4aac3ab16ee478c2530ec794
#
_entry.id   cc424ffe4aac3ab16ee478c2530ec794
#
_cell.length_a   1.000
_cell.length_b   1.000
_cell.length_c   1.000
_cell.angle_alpha   90.00
_cell.angle_beta   90.00
_cell.angle_gamma   90.00
#
_symmetry.space_group_name_H-M   'P 1'
#
loop_
_entity.id
_entity.type
_entity.pdbx_description
1 polymer ?
#
loop_
_entity_poly.entity_id
_entity_poly.type
_entity_poly.pdbx_seq_one_letter_code
_entity_poly.pdbx_strand_id
1 'polypeptide(L)'
;MKISVIICTHNPREEYLQHTLEGLKQQSLPVTDWELLLIDNDSDNALSGDVDISWHPQGRHVREEELGLTPARLRGIKESKADLLVFVDDDNVLNADYLEEALEIAGKHPFIGVYGGSSIGLYEKRPPEWAEIMLSDLAIRDVTEDSWACLPGTKALVCAPCGAGMVIRKAIAEHYAELLEENSMRAAMDRKGSSLSSAGDSDMALTACKMGYAIGTFFNLSLNHLIPEQRLERDYLIRLAEGQSFSYVILTYLHTDKLPNFAMNRPKCGRAEGLLKAYQSLRARLKSSNKNDFREDVRMARLKGAQNAASFLAEKFQ
;
A
#
# COMPACT_ATOMS: atom_id res chain seq x y z
N MET A 1 -12.02 12.85 -20.67
CA MET A 1 -11.31 12.50 -19.44
C MET A 1 -10.84 11.07 -19.55
N LYS A 2 -9.54 10.82 -19.35
CA LYS A 2 -8.89 9.51 -19.59
C LYS A 2 -8.42 8.88 -18.28
N ILE A 3 -8.04 9.72 -17.29
CA ILE A 3 -7.54 9.29 -15.98
C ILE A 3 -8.24 10.05 -14.85
N SER A 4 -8.55 9.35 -13.75
CA SER A 4 -8.84 9.96 -12.46
C SER A 4 -7.67 9.72 -11.52
N VAL A 5 -6.97 10.78 -11.13
CA VAL A 5 -5.92 10.74 -10.10
C VAL A 5 -6.58 10.91 -8.74
N ILE A 6 -6.29 9.98 -7.83
CA ILE A 6 -6.91 9.91 -6.51
C ILE A 6 -5.81 9.99 -5.45
N ILE A 7 -5.79 11.08 -4.69
CA ILE A 7 -4.93 11.22 -3.51
C ILE A 7 -5.79 10.96 -2.28
N CYS A 8 -5.44 9.94 -1.48
CA CYS A 8 -6.07 9.66 -0.19
C CYS A 8 -5.13 10.10 0.92
N THR A 9 -5.60 11.00 1.80
CA THR A 9 -4.75 11.55 2.84
C THR A 9 -5.51 11.81 4.15
N HIS A 10 -4.81 11.70 5.28
CA HIS A 10 -5.28 12.02 6.62
C HIS A 10 -4.16 12.74 7.39
N ASN A 11 -4.39 13.98 7.81
CA ASN A 11 -3.40 14.81 8.49
C ASN A 11 -2.04 14.78 7.77
N PRO A 12 -1.98 15.15 6.46
CA PRO A 12 -0.75 15.05 5.69
C PRO A 12 0.35 15.95 6.24
N ARG A 13 1.59 15.58 5.99
CA ARG A 13 2.69 16.54 6.11
C ARG A 13 2.56 17.54 4.96
N GLU A 14 2.35 18.81 5.28
CA GLU A 14 2.10 19.88 4.31
C GLU A 14 3.16 19.91 3.20
N GLU A 15 4.44 19.85 3.58
CA GLU A 15 5.57 19.84 2.64
C GLU A 15 5.51 18.67 1.67
N TYR A 16 5.15 17.47 2.14
CA TYR A 16 5.09 16.27 1.30
C TYR A 16 3.92 16.33 0.31
N LEU A 17 2.74 16.69 0.80
CA LEU A 17 1.58 16.88 -0.07
C LEU A 17 1.84 17.97 -1.12
N GLN A 18 2.52 19.07 -0.76
CA GLN A 18 2.93 20.09 -1.72
C GLN A 18 3.86 19.53 -2.81
N HIS A 19 4.86 18.71 -2.46
CA HIS A 19 5.72 18.07 -3.45
C HIS A 19 4.93 17.11 -4.37
N THR A 20 4.00 16.34 -3.81
CA THR A 20 3.10 15.46 -4.57
C THR A 20 2.26 16.26 -5.57
N LEU A 21 1.64 17.35 -5.13
CA LEU A 21 0.83 18.23 -5.99
C LEU A 21 1.69 18.93 -7.07
N GLU A 22 2.92 19.31 -6.73
CA GLU A 22 3.84 19.93 -7.71
C GLU A 22 4.25 18.92 -8.79
N GLY A 23 4.53 17.66 -8.43
CA GLY A 23 4.76 16.58 -9.41
C GLY A 23 3.57 16.35 -10.34
N LEU A 24 2.34 16.53 -9.83
CA LEU A 24 1.12 16.45 -10.64
C LEU A 24 0.93 17.66 -11.56
N LYS A 25 1.32 18.87 -11.13
CA LYS A 25 1.31 20.07 -12.00
C LYS A 25 2.25 19.93 -13.20
N GLN A 26 3.33 19.16 -13.05
CA GLN A 26 4.36 18.96 -14.07
C GLN A 26 4.06 17.83 -15.05
N GLN A 27 2.90 17.16 -14.95
CA GLN A 27 2.56 16.06 -15.86
C GLN A 27 2.48 16.51 -17.31
N SER A 28 3.06 15.71 -18.23
CA SER A 28 3.05 15.95 -19.68
C SER A 28 1.66 15.74 -20.28
N LEU A 29 0.84 14.89 -19.67
CA LEU A 29 -0.54 14.68 -20.11
C LEU A 29 -1.35 15.97 -19.92
N PRO A 30 -2.04 16.48 -20.97
CA PRO A 30 -2.83 17.69 -20.86
C PRO A 30 -3.82 17.65 -19.71
N VAL A 31 -3.86 18.71 -18.91
CA VAL A 31 -4.71 18.82 -17.71
C VAL A 31 -6.21 18.63 -17.97
N THR A 32 -6.66 18.79 -19.24
CA THR A 32 -8.02 18.52 -19.68
C THR A 32 -8.35 17.04 -19.82
N ASP A 33 -7.33 16.19 -19.88
CA ASP A 33 -7.47 14.74 -20.13
C ASP A 33 -7.60 13.93 -18.82
N TRP A 34 -7.40 14.53 -17.66
CA TRP A 34 -7.52 13.87 -16.36
C TRP A 34 -8.24 14.74 -15.34
N GLU A 35 -8.64 14.16 -14.20
CA GLU A 35 -9.17 14.86 -13.03
C GLU A 35 -8.32 14.57 -11.81
N LEU A 36 -8.37 15.47 -10.84
CA LEU A 36 -7.70 15.35 -9.55
C LEU A 36 -8.74 15.26 -8.43
N LEU A 37 -8.71 14.16 -7.68
CA LEU A 37 -9.52 13.95 -6.49
C LEU A 37 -8.61 13.95 -5.27
N LEU A 38 -8.71 14.97 -4.42
CA LEU A 38 -8.06 15.00 -3.11
C LEU A 38 -9.08 14.53 -2.06
N ILE A 39 -8.91 13.27 -1.60
CA ILE A 39 -9.78 12.65 -0.60
C ILE A 39 -9.21 12.98 0.77
N ASP A 40 -9.83 13.90 1.47
CA ASP A 40 -9.54 14.26 2.85
C ASP A 40 -10.23 13.26 3.78
N ASN A 41 -9.48 12.28 4.28
CA ASN A 41 -10.00 11.21 5.13
C ASN A 41 -9.99 11.63 6.61
N ASP A 42 -11.00 12.41 7.00
CA ASP A 42 -11.23 12.83 8.38
C ASP A 42 -10.02 13.52 9.03
N SER A 43 -9.32 14.41 8.30
CA SER A 43 -8.26 15.25 8.88
C SER A 43 -8.82 16.19 9.94
N ASP A 44 -8.02 16.52 10.96
CA ASP A 44 -8.39 17.40 12.07
C ASP A 44 -8.82 18.78 11.58
N ASN A 45 -8.14 19.29 10.54
CA ASN A 45 -8.54 20.50 9.81
C ASN A 45 -8.93 20.09 8.37
N ALA A 46 -10.05 20.62 7.88
CA ALA A 46 -10.51 20.34 6.53
C ALA A 46 -9.51 20.88 5.49
N LEU A 47 -8.95 20.01 4.66
CA LEU A 47 -7.93 20.38 3.68
C LEU A 47 -8.42 21.34 2.60
N SER A 48 -9.73 21.43 2.38
CA SER A 48 -10.32 22.33 1.38
C SER A 48 -10.07 23.83 1.64
N GLY A 49 -9.70 24.21 2.88
CA GLY A 49 -9.32 25.57 3.24
C GLY A 49 -7.83 25.86 3.09
N ASP A 50 -7.00 24.86 3.20
CA ASP A 50 -5.56 25.00 3.37
C ASP A 50 -4.75 24.52 2.14
N VAL A 51 -5.31 23.60 1.34
CA VAL A 51 -4.63 23.00 0.18
C VAL A 51 -5.22 23.52 -1.12
N ASP A 52 -4.43 24.27 -1.88
CA ASP A 52 -4.86 24.83 -3.18
C ASP A 52 -4.68 23.81 -4.31
N ILE A 53 -5.81 23.34 -4.89
CA ILE A 53 -5.87 22.54 -6.12
C ILE A 53 -6.62 23.26 -7.25
N SER A 54 -6.86 24.57 -7.14
CA SER A 54 -7.57 25.39 -8.14
C SER A 54 -6.84 25.52 -9.48
N TRP A 55 -5.53 25.21 -9.49
CA TRP A 55 -4.72 25.10 -10.72
C TRP A 55 -5.22 24.00 -11.66
N HIS A 56 -5.92 22.99 -11.15
CA HIS A 56 -6.49 21.92 -11.95
C HIS A 56 -7.98 22.19 -12.23
N PRO A 57 -8.39 22.38 -13.51
CA PRO A 57 -9.76 22.81 -13.85
C PRO A 57 -10.83 21.78 -13.45
N GLN A 58 -10.44 20.53 -13.19
CA GLN A 58 -11.29 19.44 -12.72
C GLN A 58 -10.79 18.89 -11.36
N GLY A 59 -10.12 19.74 -10.58
CA GLY A 59 -9.71 19.44 -9.21
C GLY A 59 -10.88 19.49 -8.24
N ARG A 60 -11.03 18.48 -7.39
CA ARG A 60 -12.09 18.40 -6.37
C ARG A 60 -11.55 17.95 -5.03
N HIS A 61 -11.86 18.69 -3.97
CA HIS A 61 -11.76 18.22 -2.60
C HIS A 61 -12.97 17.36 -2.26
N VAL A 62 -12.74 16.21 -1.70
CA VAL A 62 -13.79 15.28 -1.27
C VAL A 62 -13.50 14.86 0.17
N ARG A 63 -14.44 15.11 1.08
CA ARG A 63 -14.35 14.68 2.47
C ARG A 63 -14.86 13.23 2.61
N GLU A 64 -14.09 12.38 3.31
CA GLU A 64 -14.52 11.07 3.77
C GLU A 64 -14.41 11.03 5.29
N GLU A 65 -15.55 10.83 5.97
CA GLU A 65 -15.66 10.90 7.43
C GLU A 65 -15.29 9.58 8.13
N GLU A 66 -15.36 8.45 7.43
CA GLU A 66 -14.91 7.19 7.99
C GLU A 66 -13.40 7.08 7.90
N LEU A 67 -12.70 7.15 9.05
CA LEU A 67 -11.25 7.07 9.12
C LEU A 67 -10.73 5.70 8.68
N GLY A 68 -9.79 5.72 7.73
CA GLY A 68 -9.07 4.55 7.23
C GLY A 68 -8.74 4.63 5.74
N LEU A 69 -7.67 4.00 5.31
CA LEU A 69 -7.24 4.02 3.90
C LEU A 69 -8.28 3.39 2.97
N THR A 70 -8.92 2.30 3.41
CA THR A 70 -9.98 1.62 2.64
C THR A 70 -11.18 2.52 2.38
N PRO A 71 -11.83 3.17 3.39
CA PRO A 71 -12.91 4.13 3.14
C PRO A 71 -12.50 5.27 2.20
N ALA A 72 -11.31 5.83 2.38
CA ALA A 72 -10.80 6.89 1.50
C ALA A 72 -10.67 6.44 0.04
N ARG A 73 -10.11 5.25 -0.20
CA ARG A 73 -10.02 4.67 -1.55
C ARG A 73 -11.39 4.38 -2.16
N LEU A 74 -12.32 3.81 -1.39
CA LEU A 74 -13.70 3.58 -1.84
C LEU A 74 -14.40 4.89 -2.22
N ARG A 75 -14.19 5.95 -1.43
CA ARG A 75 -14.70 7.27 -1.78
C ARG A 75 -14.10 7.78 -3.08
N GLY A 76 -12.79 7.65 -3.27
CA GLY A 76 -12.12 8.03 -4.51
C GLY A 76 -12.62 7.25 -5.74
N ILE A 77 -12.80 5.93 -5.62
CA ILE A 77 -13.37 5.07 -6.67
C ILE A 77 -14.78 5.56 -7.05
N LYS A 78 -15.64 5.80 -6.05
CA LYS A 78 -17.02 6.25 -6.26
C LYS A 78 -17.09 7.61 -6.96
N GLU A 79 -16.23 8.55 -6.60
CA GLU A 79 -16.21 9.92 -7.13
C GLU A 79 -15.53 10.02 -8.51
N SER A 80 -14.71 9.02 -8.89
CA SER A 80 -13.96 9.01 -10.14
C SER A 80 -14.88 8.94 -11.37
N LYS A 81 -14.48 9.58 -12.47
CA LYS A 81 -15.25 9.62 -13.72
C LYS A 81 -14.56 8.92 -14.89
N ALA A 82 -13.25 8.71 -14.83
CA ALA A 82 -12.48 8.06 -15.87
C ALA A 82 -12.48 6.53 -15.72
N ASP A 83 -12.22 5.82 -16.82
CA ASP A 83 -12.12 4.35 -16.82
C ASP A 83 -10.76 3.84 -16.27
N LEU A 84 -9.78 4.73 -16.13
CA LEU A 84 -8.47 4.43 -15.57
C LEU A 84 -8.22 5.28 -14.33
N LEU A 85 -7.91 4.65 -13.21
CA LEU A 85 -7.64 5.30 -11.93
C LEU A 85 -6.15 5.20 -11.61
N VAL A 86 -5.58 6.27 -11.04
CA VAL A 86 -4.21 6.29 -10.52
C VAL A 86 -4.26 6.69 -9.06
N PHE A 87 -3.88 5.77 -8.16
CA PHE A 87 -3.74 6.08 -6.75
C PHE A 87 -2.37 6.67 -6.47
N VAL A 88 -2.35 7.81 -5.80
CA VAL A 88 -1.14 8.53 -5.43
C VAL A 88 -1.20 8.81 -3.93
N ASP A 89 -0.21 8.37 -3.17
CA ASP A 89 -0.13 8.72 -1.75
C ASP A 89 0.39 10.16 -1.59
N ASP A 90 0.10 10.80 -0.46
CA ASP A 90 0.45 12.21 -0.18
C ASP A 90 1.95 12.48 0.02
N ASP A 91 2.76 11.42 -0.13
CA ASP A 91 4.22 11.42 -0.09
C ASP A 91 4.84 10.86 -1.39
N ASN A 92 4.06 10.79 -2.49
CA ASN A 92 4.52 10.26 -3.77
C ASN A 92 4.61 11.35 -4.85
N VAL A 93 5.79 11.57 -5.38
CA VAL A 93 6.04 12.53 -6.46
C VAL A 93 6.19 11.77 -7.78
N LEU A 94 5.17 11.80 -8.61
CA LEU A 94 5.18 11.14 -9.92
C LEU A 94 6.19 11.80 -10.87
N ASN A 95 6.89 11.03 -11.69
CA ASN A 95 7.66 11.56 -12.80
C ASN A 95 6.74 12.30 -13.79
N ALA A 96 7.27 13.28 -14.50
CA ALA A 96 6.47 14.19 -15.34
C ALA A 96 5.69 13.49 -16.47
N ASP A 97 6.11 12.33 -16.93
CA ASP A 97 5.49 11.52 -17.97
C ASP A 97 4.59 10.39 -17.45
N TYR A 98 4.44 10.26 -16.13
CA TYR A 98 3.78 9.12 -15.49
C TYR A 98 2.36 8.86 -16.01
N LEU A 99 1.52 9.90 -16.11
CA LEU A 99 0.13 9.75 -16.56
C LEU A 99 0.03 9.43 -18.05
N GLU A 100 0.94 9.95 -18.86
CA GLU A 100 1.02 9.66 -20.29
C GLU A 100 1.44 8.21 -20.52
N GLU A 101 2.51 7.75 -19.86
CA GLU A 101 2.97 6.35 -19.87
C GLU A 101 1.89 5.39 -19.37
N ALA A 102 1.15 5.75 -18.31
CA ALA A 102 0.05 4.95 -17.81
C ALA A 102 -1.03 4.74 -18.88
N LEU A 103 -1.39 5.78 -19.64
CA LEU A 103 -2.34 5.65 -20.76
C LEU A 103 -1.78 4.80 -21.90
N GLU A 104 -0.52 4.96 -22.24
CA GLU A 104 0.12 4.20 -23.30
C GLU A 104 0.13 2.71 -22.99
N ILE A 105 0.50 2.34 -21.74
CA ILE A 105 0.47 0.96 -21.25
C ILE A 105 -0.96 0.40 -21.30
N ALA A 106 -1.98 1.17 -20.83
CA ALA A 106 -3.37 0.75 -20.88
C ALA A 106 -3.86 0.45 -22.31
N GLY A 107 -3.39 1.22 -23.28
CA GLY A 107 -3.70 1.05 -24.71
C GLY A 107 -2.96 -0.12 -25.35
N LYS A 108 -1.66 -0.27 -25.09
CA LYS A 108 -0.81 -1.36 -25.61
C LYS A 108 -1.16 -2.72 -25.01
N HIS A 109 -1.58 -2.75 -23.75
CA HIS A 109 -1.81 -3.96 -22.97
C HIS A 109 -3.23 -4.01 -22.38
N PRO A 110 -4.30 -4.10 -23.21
CA PRO A 110 -5.68 -4.07 -22.74
C PRO A 110 -6.03 -5.22 -21.77
N PHE A 111 -5.25 -6.29 -21.76
CA PHE A 111 -5.40 -7.43 -20.87
C PHE A 111 -4.80 -7.22 -19.46
N ILE A 112 -4.06 -6.10 -19.23
CA ILE A 112 -3.53 -5.76 -17.91
C ILE A 112 -4.56 -4.88 -17.19
N GLY A 113 -4.92 -5.30 -15.98
CA GLY A 113 -5.94 -4.64 -15.18
C GLY A 113 -5.38 -3.73 -14.09
N VAL A 114 -4.24 -4.11 -13.50
CA VAL A 114 -3.57 -3.37 -12.43
C VAL A 114 -2.07 -3.35 -12.70
N TYR A 115 -1.45 -2.18 -12.61
CA TYR A 115 -0.02 -2.04 -12.85
C TYR A 115 0.57 -0.80 -12.16
N GLY A 116 1.88 -0.73 -12.14
CA GLY A 116 2.67 0.38 -11.61
C GLY A 116 4.13 0.23 -12.03
N GLY A 117 5.04 0.89 -11.34
CA GLY A 117 6.45 0.86 -11.71
C GLY A 117 7.40 0.99 -10.55
N SER A 118 8.50 1.70 -10.78
CA SER A 118 9.52 1.99 -9.79
C SER A 118 9.02 3.00 -8.76
N SER A 119 9.36 2.77 -7.50
CA SER A 119 9.18 3.69 -6.40
C SER A 119 10.53 3.93 -5.73
N ILE A 120 11.12 5.09 -6.00
CA ILE A 120 12.48 5.44 -5.58
C ILE A 120 12.41 6.21 -4.27
N GLY A 121 13.06 5.70 -3.23
CA GLY A 121 13.05 6.34 -1.91
C GLY A 121 13.88 7.64 -1.89
N LEU A 122 13.22 8.75 -1.57
CA LEU A 122 13.86 10.00 -1.17
C LEU A 122 13.80 10.12 0.35
N TYR A 123 14.91 9.92 1.00
CA TYR A 123 14.99 9.82 2.46
C TYR A 123 15.40 11.15 3.09
N GLU A 124 14.66 11.63 4.11
CA GLU A 124 15.10 12.76 4.95
C GLU A 124 16.46 12.48 5.61
N LYS A 125 16.70 11.21 5.95
CA LYS A 125 17.95 10.74 6.52
C LYS A 125 18.36 9.43 5.87
N ARG A 126 19.64 9.31 5.54
CA ARG A 126 20.17 8.07 4.95
C ARG A 126 19.79 6.86 5.80
N PRO A 127 19.19 5.80 5.20
CA PRO A 127 18.86 4.58 5.91
C PRO A 127 20.11 3.97 6.58
N PRO A 128 20.03 3.60 7.85
CA PRO A 128 21.11 2.87 8.49
C PRO A 128 21.25 1.47 7.87
N GLU A 129 22.46 0.96 7.81
CA GLU A 129 22.77 -0.34 7.17
C GLU A 129 21.91 -1.51 7.69
N TRP A 130 21.54 -1.50 8.97
CA TRP A 130 20.67 -2.54 9.52
C TRP A 130 19.23 -2.47 8.99
N ALA A 131 18.75 -1.31 8.55
CA ALA A 131 17.40 -1.12 8.01
C ALA A 131 17.24 -1.57 6.54
N GLU A 132 18.34 -1.76 5.81
CA GLU A 132 18.32 -2.12 4.38
C GLU A 132 17.44 -3.34 4.06
N ILE A 133 17.35 -4.30 5.00
CA ILE A 133 16.53 -5.52 4.82
C ILE A 133 15.01 -5.24 4.83
N MET A 134 14.58 -4.04 5.19
CA MET A 134 13.19 -3.62 5.30
C MET A 134 12.81 -2.51 4.32
N LEU A 135 13.72 -2.02 3.48
CA LEU A 135 13.42 -0.91 2.55
C LEU A 135 12.34 -1.29 1.54
N SER A 136 12.33 -2.53 1.06
CA SER A 136 11.26 -3.04 0.19
C SER A 136 9.88 -3.04 0.87
N ASP A 137 9.85 -3.22 2.19
CA ASP A 137 8.61 -3.19 2.97
C ASP A 137 8.06 -1.75 3.13
N LEU A 138 8.86 -0.73 2.81
CA LEU A 138 8.47 0.69 2.71
C LEU A 138 7.95 1.06 1.31
N ALA A 139 7.52 0.10 0.50
CA ALA A 139 7.12 0.28 -0.89
C ALA A 139 8.22 0.86 -1.79
N ILE A 140 9.49 0.63 -1.46
CA ILE A 140 10.63 1.00 -2.30
C ILE A 140 10.93 -0.15 -3.25
N ARG A 141 10.89 0.15 -4.54
CA ARG A 141 11.09 -0.85 -5.61
C ARG A 141 11.80 -0.20 -6.79
N ASP A 142 12.76 -0.92 -7.35
CA ASP A 142 13.39 -0.61 -8.62
C ASP A 142 12.94 -1.65 -9.66
N VAL A 143 12.30 -1.19 -10.73
CA VAL A 143 11.81 -2.03 -11.84
C VAL A 143 12.75 -1.81 -13.01
N THR A 144 13.49 -2.84 -13.38
CA THR A 144 14.51 -2.79 -14.44
C THR A 144 14.01 -3.32 -15.77
N GLU A 145 12.89 -4.03 -15.78
CA GLU A 145 12.25 -4.60 -16.97
C GLU A 145 10.74 -4.76 -16.78
N ASP A 146 10.00 -4.74 -17.87
CA ASP A 146 8.56 -4.95 -17.83
C ASP A 146 8.23 -6.40 -17.46
N SER A 147 7.30 -6.57 -16.55
CA SER A 147 6.85 -7.91 -16.15
C SER A 147 5.37 -7.93 -15.82
N TRP A 148 4.68 -9.00 -16.20
CA TRP A 148 3.27 -9.20 -15.87
C TRP A 148 2.91 -10.66 -15.70
N ALA A 149 1.87 -10.92 -14.92
CA ALA A 149 1.35 -12.27 -14.70
C ALA A 149 -0.15 -12.25 -14.40
N CYS A 150 -0.82 -13.34 -14.78
CA CYS A 150 -2.14 -13.70 -14.30
C CYS A 150 -2.05 -15.14 -13.75
N LEU A 151 -1.73 -15.28 -12.46
CA LEU A 151 -1.49 -16.56 -11.82
C LEU A 151 -2.47 -16.77 -10.66
N PRO A 152 -2.88 -18.02 -10.37
CA PRO A 152 -3.83 -18.31 -9.31
C PRO A 152 -3.26 -18.06 -7.92
N GLY A 153 -4.12 -17.65 -7.00
CA GLY A 153 -3.79 -17.36 -5.60
C GLY A 153 -2.79 -16.21 -5.50
N THR A 154 -1.87 -16.29 -4.55
CA THR A 154 -0.86 -15.25 -4.31
C THR A 154 0.37 -15.32 -5.22
N LYS A 155 0.41 -16.24 -6.19
CA LYS A 155 1.58 -16.40 -7.08
C LYS A 155 1.82 -15.20 -7.99
N ALA A 156 0.76 -14.48 -8.37
CA ALA A 156 0.86 -13.30 -9.20
C ALA A 156 1.53 -12.11 -8.48
N LEU A 157 1.66 -12.13 -7.14
CA LEU A 157 2.26 -11.03 -6.36
C LEU A 157 3.71 -10.71 -6.76
N VAL A 158 4.41 -11.61 -7.44
CA VAL A 158 5.74 -11.34 -8.00
C VAL A 158 5.73 -10.16 -8.99
N CYS A 159 4.61 -9.95 -9.70
CA CYS A 159 4.41 -8.84 -10.64
C CYS A 159 3.44 -7.78 -10.09
N ALA A 160 2.98 -7.88 -8.81
CA ALA A 160 2.04 -6.90 -8.27
C ALA A 160 2.73 -5.55 -8.08
N PRO A 161 2.10 -4.42 -8.47
CA PRO A 161 2.60 -3.10 -8.14
C PRO A 161 2.45 -2.82 -6.65
N CYS A 162 3.16 -1.80 -6.15
CA CYS A 162 2.86 -1.17 -4.87
C CYS A 162 1.61 -0.28 -5.00
N GLY A 163 0.96 0.06 -3.87
CA GLY A 163 -0.13 1.02 -3.84
C GLY A 163 0.28 2.43 -4.30
N ALA A 164 1.55 2.77 -4.06
CA ALA A 164 2.18 4.01 -4.54
C ALA A 164 2.20 4.07 -6.07
N GLY A 165 1.47 5.00 -6.66
CA GLY A 165 1.35 5.15 -8.11
C GLY A 165 0.55 4.03 -8.81
N MET A 166 -0.21 3.22 -8.08
CA MET A 166 -0.95 2.11 -8.68
C MET A 166 -2.00 2.58 -9.68
N VAL A 167 -1.90 2.06 -10.89
CA VAL A 167 -2.87 2.25 -11.97
C VAL A 167 -3.82 1.05 -12.01
N ILE A 168 -5.13 1.31 -12.04
CA ILE A 168 -6.16 0.27 -12.05
C ILE A 168 -7.30 0.64 -12.99
N ARG A 169 -7.85 -0.34 -13.72
CA ARG A 169 -9.10 -0.14 -14.47
C ARG A 169 -10.27 0.01 -13.53
N LYS A 170 -11.10 1.02 -13.74
CA LYS A 170 -12.23 1.37 -12.85
C LYS A 170 -13.15 0.18 -12.59
N ALA A 171 -13.47 -0.61 -13.60
CA ALA A 171 -14.32 -1.79 -13.43
C ALA A 171 -13.76 -2.81 -12.41
N ILE A 172 -12.43 -2.92 -12.28
CA ILE A 172 -11.79 -3.78 -11.29
C ILE A 172 -11.90 -3.15 -9.90
N ALA A 173 -11.68 -1.84 -9.81
CA ALA A 173 -11.79 -1.10 -8.55
C ALA A 173 -13.23 -1.11 -8.01
N GLU A 174 -14.24 -0.98 -8.87
CA GLU A 174 -15.65 -1.08 -8.52
C GLU A 174 -16.01 -2.48 -8.04
N HIS A 175 -15.56 -3.53 -8.74
CA HIS A 175 -15.76 -4.91 -8.27
C HIS A 175 -15.04 -5.18 -6.94
N TYR A 176 -13.86 -4.63 -6.75
CA TYR A 176 -13.17 -4.72 -5.45
C TYR A 176 -13.96 -4.02 -4.33
N ALA A 177 -14.60 -2.88 -4.63
CA ALA A 177 -15.46 -2.20 -3.67
C ALA A 177 -16.66 -3.08 -3.25
N GLU A 178 -17.32 -3.77 -4.18
CA GLU A 178 -18.37 -4.74 -3.89
C GLU A 178 -17.88 -5.86 -2.97
N LEU A 179 -16.70 -6.43 -3.26
CA LEU A 179 -16.10 -7.48 -2.42
C LEU A 179 -15.75 -7.01 -0.99
N LEU A 180 -15.45 -5.73 -0.80
CA LEU A 180 -15.22 -5.15 0.53
C LEU A 180 -16.53 -5.05 1.35
N GLU A 181 -17.64 -4.71 0.71
CA GLU A 181 -18.97 -4.68 1.34
C GLU A 181 -19.41 -6.09 1.74
N GLU A 182 -19.15 -7.09 0.91
CA GLU A 182 -19.50 -8.50 1.17
C GLU A 182 -18.64 -9.15 2.26
N ASN A 183 -17.39 -8.72 2.42
CA ASN A 183 -16.42 -9.38 3.30
C ASN A 183 -15.55 -8.40 4.11
N SER A 184 -15.98 -8.14 5.34
CA SER A 184 -15.30 -7.25 6.28
C SER A 184 -13.84 -7.64 6.62
N MET A 185 -13.39 -8.88 6.34
CA MET A 185 -12.00 -9.29 6.56
C MET A 185 -11.04 -8.55 5.62
N ARG A 186 -11.50 -8.12 4.43
CA ARG A 186 -10.70 -7.33 3.49
C ARG A 186 -10.29 -5.98 4.07
N ALA A 187 -11.21 -5.30 4.76
CA ALA A 187 -10.94 -4.02 5.41
C ALA A 187 -9.89 -4.12 6.54
N ALA A 188 -9.71 -5.31 7.14
CA ALA A 188 -8.69 -5.53 8.17
C ALA A 188 -7.25 -5.57 7.63
N MET A 189 -7.07 -5.64 6.30
CA MET A 189 -5.75 -5.70 5.67
C MET A 189 -5.14 -4.33 5.39
N ASP A 190 -5.86 -3.23 5.60
CA ASP A 190 -5.37 -1.87 5.36
C ASP A 190 -5.13 -1.09 6.65
N ARG A 191 -4.48 0.07 6.50
CA ARG A 191 -4.16 0.97 7.61
C ARG A 191 -5.44 1.55 8.22
N LYS A 192 -5.58 1.42 9.55
CA LYS A 192 -6.62 2.06 10.33
C LYS A 192 -6.04 2.47 11.69
N GLY A 193 -6.06 3.77 11.98
CA GLY A 193 -5.46 4.31 13.22
C GLY A 193 -3.97 3.99 13.31
N SER A 194 -3.54 3.31 14.39
CA SER A 194 -2.13 2.92 14.62
C SER A 194 -1.70 1.63 13.93
N SER A 195 -2.62 0.93 13.23
CA SER A 195 -2.30 -0.32 12.50
C SER A 195 -1.44 -0.01 11.28
N LEU A 196 -0.38 -0.81 11.09
CA LEU A 196 0.48 -0.78 9.90
C LEU A 196 0.19 -1.96 8.96
N SER A 197 -1.01 -2.53 9.03
CA SER A 197 -1.52 -3.49 8.03
C SER A 197 -1.47 -2.86 6.64
N SER A 198 -1.04 -3.60 5.62
CA SER A 198 -0.85 -3.04 4.27
C SER A 198 -0.85 -4.17 3.24
N ALA A 199 -2.03 -4.56 2.77
CA ALA A 199 -2.19 -5.50 1.67
C ALA A 199 -3.44 -5.23 0.81
N GLY A 200 -4.11 -4.08 0.99
CA GLY A 200 -5.27 -3.73 0.18
C GLY A 200 -4.93 -3.52 -1.30
N ASP A 201 -3.76 -2.97 -1.60
CA ASP A 201 -3.21 -2.89 -2.96
C ASP A 201 -2.99 -4.27 -3.59
N SER A 202 -2.39 -5.19 -2.84
CA SER A 202 -2.21 -6.57 -3.27
C SER A 202 -3.54 -7.30 -3.45
N ASP A 203 -4.55 -7.02 -2.62
CA ASP A 203 -5.90 -7.60 -2.73
C ASP A 203 -6.61 -7.07 -3.99
N MET A 204 -6.52 -5.77 -4.30
CA MET A 204 -7.01 -5.21 -5.57
C MET A 204 -6.32 -5.85 -6.77
N ALA A 205 -4.99 -6.01 -6.71
CA ALA A 205 -4.22 -6.65 -7.78
C ALA A 205 -4.64 -8.11 -8.00
N LEU A 206 -4.77 -8.90 -6.94
CA LEU A 206 -5.21 -10.30 -7.07
C LEU A 206 -6.69 -10.42 -7.48
N THR A 207 -7.52 -9.42 -7.16
CA THR A 207 -8.89 -9.35 -7.66
C THR A 207 -8.90 -9.19 -9.18
N ALA A 208 -8.02 -8.37 -9.76
CA ALA A 208 -7.86 -8.29 -11.20
C ALA A 208 -7.55 -9.66 -11.82
N CYS A 209 -6.66 -10.45 -11.20
CA CYS A 209 -6.35 -11.81 -11.67
C CYS A 209 -7.58 -12.74 -11.62
N LYS A 210 -8.42 -12.63 -10.60
CA LYS A 210 -9.70 -13.40 -10.52
C LYS A 210 -10.69 -13.00 -11.62
N MET A 211 -10.65 -11.75 -12.06
CA MET A 211 -11.44 -11.25 -13.18
C MET A 211 -10.83 -11.59 -14.57
N GLY A 212 -9.69 -12.27 -14.63
CA GLY A 212 -9.01 -12.68 -15.86
C GLY A 212 -8.04 -11.66 -16.43
N TYR A 213 -7.76 -10.56 -15.72
CA TYR A 213 -6.73 -9.61 -16.10
C TYR A 213 -5.35 -10.03 -15.58
N ALA A 214 -4.30 -9.66 -16.28
CA ALA A 214 -2.95 -9.68 -15.74
C ALA A 214 -2.70 -8.46 -14.84
N ILE A 215 -1.71 -8.60 -13.95
CA ILE A 215 -1.14 -7.51 -13.17
C ILE A 215 0.33 -7.35 -13.55
N GLY A 216 0.89 -6.15 -13.47
CA GLY A 216 2.24 -5.93 -13.96
C GLY A 216 2.99 -4.76 -13.34
N THR A 217 4.32 -4.77 -13.58
CA THR A 217 5.21 -3.64 -13.31
C THR A 217 5.93 -3.26 -14.59
N PHE A 218 6.07 -1.95 -14.82
CA PHE A 218 6.62 -1.37 -16.05
C PHE A 218 7.78 -0.44 -15.73
N PHE A 219 8.85 -0.58 -16.51
CA PHE A 219 10.08 0.19 -16.34
C PHE A 219 9.87 1.71 -16.52
N ASN A 220 9.01 2.10 -17.45
CA ASN A 220 8.77 3.51 -17.76
C ASN A 220 7.96 4.24 -16.68
N LEU A 221 7.24 3.51 -15.81
CA LEU A 221 6.54 4.14 -14.69
C LEU A 221 7.48 4.32 -13.50
N SER A 222 7.70 5.56 -13.08
CA SER A 222 8.55 5.85 -11.93
C SER A 222 8.03 7.01 -11.11
N LEU A 223 8.22 6.93 -9.79
CA LEU A 223 7.92 7.98 -8.84
C LEU A 223 8.99 8.07 -7.77
N ASN A 224 9.07 9.21 -7.12
CA ASN A 224 9.84 9.41 -5.91
C ASN A 224 8.93 9.29 -4.69
N HIS A 225 9.29 8.46 -3.71
CA HIS A 225 8.57 8.26 -2.46
C HIS A 225 9.34 8.97 -1.33
N LEU A 226 8.72 9.96 -0.72
CA LEU A 226 9.30 10.77 0.35
C LEU A 226 9.25 9.99 1.66
N ILE A 227 10.40 9.60 2.18
CA ILE A 227 10.50 8.76 3.39
C ILE A 227 11.01 9.59 4.56
N PRO A 228 10.14 9.90 5.55
CA PRO A 228 10.54 10.63 6.74
C PRO A 228 11.43 9.79 7.66
N GLU A 229 12.30 10.45 8.45
CA GLU A 229 13.23 9.79 9.38
C GLU A 229 12.52 8.78 10.30
N GLN A 230 11.30 9.09 10.75
CA GLN A 230 10.55 8.25 11.67
C GLN A 230 10.17 6.88 11.06
N ARG A 231 10.03 6.78 9.74
CA ARG A 231 9.79 5.48 9.07
C ARG A 231 11.03 4.58 9.03
N LEU A 232 12.21 5.12 9.34
CA LEU A 232 13.46 4.37 9.46
C LEU A 232 13.79 3.96 10.90
N GLU A 233 12.96 4.34 11.87
CA GLU A 233 13.14 3.94 13.26
C GLU A 233 12.91 2.43 13.43
N ARG A 234 13.71 1.82 14.32
CA ARG A 234 13.65 0.37 14.58
C ARG A 234 12.25 -0.09 15.00
N ASP A 235 11.63 0.64 15.91
CA ASP A 235 10.30 0.28 16.43
C ASP A 235 9.22 0.41 15.36
N TYR A 236 9.33 1.39 14.46
CA TYR A 236 8.42 1.52 13.32
C TYR A 236 8.55 0.32 12.37
N LEU A 237 9.77 -0.04 11.97
CA LEU A 237 10.01 -1.14 11.04
C LEU A 237 9.60 -2.50 11.62
N ILE A 238 9.78 -2.71 12.93
CA ILE A 238 9.30 -3.93 13.61
C ILE A 238 7.76 -4.00 13.59
N ARG A 239 7.06 -2.89 13.89
CA ARG A 239 5.58 -2.85 13.81
C ARG A 239 5.09 -3.02 12.38
N LEU A 240 5.79 -2.47 11.40
CA LEU A 240 5.49 -2.65 9.98
C LEU A 240 5.58 -4.13 9.58
N ALA A 241 6.66 -4.82 9.99
CA ALA A 241 6.84 -6.25 9.73
C ALA A 241 5.73 -7.12 10.35
N GLU A 242 5.25 -6.77 11.56
CA GLU A 242 4.12 -7.43 12.20
C GLU A 242 2.82 -7.22 11.41
N GLY A 243 2.50 -5.95 11.06
CA GLY A 243 1.29 -5.59 10.32
C GLY A 243 1.23 -6.20 8.93
N GLN A 244 2.32 -6.17 8.18
CA GLN A 244 2.40 -6.78 6.85
C GLN A 244 2.25 -8.30 6.92
N SER A 245 2.84 -8.97 7.91
CA SER A 245 2.69 -10.40 8.07
C SER A 245 1.25 -10.78 8.43
N PHE A 246 0.58 -9.98 9.26
CA PHE A 246 -0.84 -10.14 9.57
C PHE A 246 -1.68 -10.05 8.28
N SER A 247 -1.50 -8.98 7.50
CA SER A 247 -2.25 -8.78 6.25
C SER A 247 -1.99 -9.87 5.22
N TYR A 248 -0.74 -10.32 5.07
CA TYR A 248 -0.37 -11.37 4.12
C TYR A 248 -1.05 -12.72 4.42
N VAL A 249 -1.24 -13.07 5.69
CA VAL A 249 -1.96 -14.29 6.08
C VAL A 249 -3.41 -14.21 5.68
N ILE A 250 -4.08 -13.08 5.96
CA ILE A 250 -5.48 -12.86 5.57
C ILE A 250 -5.62 -12.86 4.05
N LEU A 251 -4.75 -12.13 3.33
CA LEU A 251 -4.70 -12.10 1.88
C LEU A 251 -4.57 -13.52 1.28
N THR A 252 -3.63 -14.31 1.81
CA THR A 252 -3.42 -15.67 1.34
C THR A 252 -4.67 -16.52 1.55
N TYR A 253 -5.30 -16.41 2.71
CA TYR A 253 -6.54 -17.13 2.99
C TYR A 253 -7.65 -16.73 2.02
N LEU A 254 -7.91 -15.45 1.81
CA LEU A 254 -8.94 -14.92 0.91
C LEU A 254 -8.78 -15.36 -0.56
N HIS A 255 -7.55 -15.61 -0.99
CA HIS A 255 -7.26 -15.95 -2.38
C HIS A 255 -6.93 -17.43 -2.62
N THR A 256 -6.76 -18.25 -1.56
CA THR A 256 -6.38 -19.66 -1.70
C THR A 256 -7.20 -20.62 -0.83
N ASP A 257 -8.01 -20.11 0.09
CA ASP A 257 -8.72 -20.87 1.14
C ASP A 257 -7.78 -21.69 2.05
N LYS A 258 -6.51 -21.28 2.11
CA LYS A 258 -5.44 -21.97 2.88
C LYS A 258 -4.67 -20.99 3.75
N LEU A 259 -4.39 -21.41 4.97
CA LEU A 259 -3.43 -20.69 5.81
C LEU A 259 -1.99 -21.00 5.34
N PRO A 260 -1.09 -20.00 5.30
CA PRO A 260 0.33 -20.24 5.07
C PRO A 260 0.91 -21.19 6.12
N ASN A 261 1.82 -22.09 5.70
CA ASN A 261 2.40 -23.12 6.58
C ASN A 261 3.05 -22.57 7.85
N PHE A 262 3.63 -21.36 7.80
CA PHE A 262 4.23 -20.74 8.98
C PHE A 262 3.19 -20.27 10.03
N ALA A 263 1.96 -19.98 9.61
CA ALA A 263 0.85 -19.63 10.51
C ALA A 263 0.32 -20.86 11.27
N MET A 264 0.50 -22.05 10.73
CA MET A 264 0.04 -23.32 11.32
C MET A 264 0.98 -23.87 12.41
N ASN A 265 2.25 -23.48 12.42
CA ASN A 265 3.22 -23.89 13.44
C ASN A 265 3.01 -23.13 14.76
N ARG A 266 1.93 -23.42 15.48
CA ARG A 266 1.76 -22.94 16.86
C ARG A 266 2.86 -23.58 17.73
N PRO A 267 3.75 -22.82 18.37
CA PRO A 267 4.48 -23.38 19.50
C PRO A 267 3.44 -23.80 20.55
N LYS A 268 3.47 -25.07 20.97
CA LYS A 268 2.57 -25.57 22.02
C LYS A 268 2.71 -24.64 23.23
N CYS A 269 1.64 -23.90 23.50
CA CYS A 269 1.57 -22.87 24.53
C CYS A 269 1.82 -23.43 25.92
N GLY A 270 2.54 -22.71 26.77
CA GLY A 270 2.66 -22.92 28.21
C GLY A 270 3.99 -22.52 28.81
N ARG A 271 5.14 -22.86 28.23
CA ARG A 271 6.47 -22.46 28.74
C ARG A 271 7.21 -21.46 27.85
N ALA A 272 6.86 -21.40 26.56
CA ALA A 272 7.51 -20.53 25.58
C ALA A 272 7.16 -19.05 25.77
N GLU A 273 5.96 -18.72 26.24
CA GLU A 273 5.53 -17.33 26.45
C GLU A 273 6.28 -16.64 27.60
N GLY A 274 6.55 -17.39 28.69
CA GLY A 274 7.35 -16.89 29.80
C GLY A 274 8.82 -16.68 29.41
N LEU A 275 9.38 -17.61 28.61
CA LEU A 275 10.73 -17.51 28.07
C LEU A 275 10.85 -16.39 27.04
N LEU A 276 9.82 -16.17 26.19
CA LEU A 276 9.78 -15.08 25.24
C LEU A 276 9.71 -13.71 25.92
N LYS A 277 8.88 -13.56 26.96
CA LYS A 277 8.80 -12.33 27.77
C LYS A 277 10.11 -12.08 28.54
N ALA A 278 10.72 -13.12 29.10
CA ALA A 278 12.02 -13.01 29.77
C ALA A 278 13.15 -12.64 28.81
N TYR A 279 13.16 -13.24 27.62
CA TYR A 279 14.10 -12.93 26.54
C TYR A 279 13.93 -11.51 26.02
N GLN A 280 12.68 -11.05 25.80
CA GLN A 280 12.38 -9.67 25.40
C GLN A 280 12.80 -8.65 26.48
N SER A 281 12.60 -8.96 27.77
CA SER A 281 13.02 -8.08 28.86
C SER A 281 14.54 -8.03 29.04
N LEU A 282 15.24 -9.14 28.80
CA LEU A 282 16.71 -9.22 28.85
C LEU A 282 17.32 -8.47 27.64
N ARG A 283 16.71 -8.58 26.46
CA ARG A 283 17.13 -7.88 25.23
C ARG A 283 16.89 -6.38 25.28
N ALA A 284 15.79 -5.91 25.87
CA ALA A 284 15.55 -4.49 26.10
C ALA A 284 16.64 -3.83 26.95
N ARG A 285 17.38 -4.62 27.75
CA ARG A 285 18.51 -4.16 28.56
C ARG A 285 19.86 -4.15 27.83
N LEU A 286 19.97 -4.91 26.71
CA LEU A 286 21.18 -5.03 25.89
C LEU A 286 20.93 -4.41 24.52
N LYS A 287 20.69 -3.09 24.47
CA LYS A 287 20.56 -2.36 23.17
C LYS A 287 21.88 -2.47 22.39
N SER A 288 21.97 -3.48 21.52
CA SER A 288 23.01 -3.60 20.52
C SER A 288 22.46 -3.13 19.15
N SER A 289 23.19 -2.26 18.47
CA SER A 289 22.89 -1.77 17.11
C SER A 289 23.27 -2.79 16.02
N ASN A 290 23.32 -4.08 16.33
CA ASN A 290 23.80 -5.10 15.41
C ASN A 290 22.72 -5.54 14.43
N LYS A 291 23.07 -5.64 13.13
CA LYS A 291 22.25 -6.09 11.99
C LYS A 291 21.59 -7.47 12.25
N ASN A 292 22.28 -8.37 12.93
CA ASN A 292 21.75 -9.71 13.25
C ASN A 292 20.63 -9.67 14.30
N ASP A 293 20.69 -8.77 15.27
CA ASP A 293 19.63 -8.57 16.24
C ASP A 293 18.36 -8.01 15.61
N PHE A 294 18.50 -7.08 14.67
CA PHE A 294 17.36 -6.52 13.98
C PHE A 294 16.66 -7.55 13.08
N ARG A 295 17.41 -8.40 12.39
CA ARG A 295 16.83 -9.51 11.60
C ARG A 295 15.99 -10.45 12.45
N GLU A 296 16.47 -10.77 13.65
CA GLU A 296 15.73 -11.62 14.58
C GLU A 296 14.47 -10.94 15.11
N ASP A 297 14.51 -9.63 15.42
CA ASP A 297 13.33 -8.87 15.82
C ASP A 297 12.28 -8.82 14.72
N VAL A 298 12.68 -8.57 13.47
CA VAL A 298 11.80 -8.61 12.30
C VAL A 298 11.18 -10.01 12.13
N ARG A 299 11.98 -11.07 12.27
CA ARG A 299 11.48 -12.45 12.21
C ARG A 299 10.43 -12.74 13.27
N MET A 300 10.66 -12.30 14.50
CA MET A 300 9.73 -12.48 15.62
C MET A 300 8.46 -11.65 15.43
N ALA A 301 8.57 -10.42 14.93
CA ALA A 301 7.43 -9.58 14.60
C ALA A 301 6.54 -10.21 13.51
N ARG A 302 7.16 -10.74 12.45
CA ARG A 302 6.43 -11.46 11.39
C ARG A 302 5.71 -12.70 11.92
N LEU A 303 6.34 -13.49 12.80
CA LEU A 303 5.69 -14.62 13.45
C LEU A 303 4.49 -14.19 14.30
N LYS A 304 4.64 -13.12 15.07
CA LYS A 304 3.56 -12.56 15.89
C LYS A 304 2.39 -12.09 15.03
N GLY A 305 2.65 -11.35 13.95
CA GLY A 305 1.64 -10.91 12.99
C GLY A 305 0.87 -12.09 12.39
N ALA A 306 1.57 -13.14 11.96
CA ALA A 306 0.96 -14.34 11.42
C ALA A 306 0.07 -15.09 12.44
N GLN A 307 0.51 -15.17 13.71
CA GLN A 307 -0.27 -15.78 14.78
C GLN A 307 -1.54 -14.98 15.09
N ASN A 308 -1.43 -13.65 15.14
CA ASN A 308 -2.56 -12.75 15.34
C ASN A 308 -3.60 -12.92 14.21
N ALA A 309 -3.15 -13.00 12.94
CA ALA A 309 -4.03 -13.24 11.81
C ALA A 309 -4.72 -14.61 11.85
N ALA A 310 -4.00 -15.66 12.23
CA ALA A 310 -4.59 -16.99 12.39
C ALA A 310 -5.66 -17.02 13.50
N SER A 311 -5.44 -16.30 14.60
CA SER A 311 -6.44 -16.15 15.68
C SER A 311 -7.66 -15.36 15.21
N PHE A 312 -7.44 -14.23 14.52
CA PHE A 312 -8.51 -13.43 13.93
C PHE A 312 -9.38 -14.23 12.96
N LEU A 313 -8.77 -15.03 12.08
CA LEU A 313 -9.53 -15.91 11.18
C LEU A 313 -10.30 -16.98 11.94
N ALA A 314 -9.70 -17.60 12.98
CA ALA A 314 -10.39 -18.61 13.79
C ALA A 314 -11.64 -18.05 14.51
N GLU A 315 -11.62 -16.80 14.96
CA GLU A 315 -12.76 -16.14 15.59
C GLU A 315 -13.90 -15.83 14.60
N LYS A 316 -13.57 -15.59 13.33
CA LYS A 316 -14.56 -15.31 12.28
C LYS A 316 -15.31 -16.56 11.79
N PHE A 317 -14.80 -17.76 12.09
CA PHE A 317 -15.41 -19.05 11.68
C PHE A 317 -16.04 -19.81 12.85
N GLN A 318 -16.11 -19.22 14.05
CA GLN A 318 -16.93 -19.69 15.18
C GLN A 318 -18.31 -19.05 15.13
#